data_ad24ce8d3bc0efb38d0f6a508832206c
#
_entry.id   ad24ce8d3bc0efb38d0f6a508832206c
#
_cell.length_a   1.000
_cell.length_b   1.000
_cell.length_c   1.000
_cell.angle_alpha   90.00
_cell.angle_beta   90.00
_cell.angle_gamma   90.00
#
_symmetry.space_group_name_H-M   'P 1'
#
loop_
_entity.id
_entity.type
_entity.pdbx_description
1 polymer ?
#
loop_
_entity_poly.entity_id
_entity_poly.type
_entity_poly.pdbx_seq_one_letter_code
_entity_poly.pdbx_strand_id
1 'polypeptide(L)'
;MLKGLKKYNKKVLIDPKGIDYLKYKGAYSLTPNKKEASEATKINIVDEDSLTKAIIQLKSICELNVSLITLSEHGIAIYDYELRTHPTIAKEVFDVTGAGDTILASLGFAIACGFNIDEAVEFSNLACGVVVGKIGSATATLNDIVEYESSLNKSSSDKHIKTRIEIAALSEEL
;
A
#
# COMPACT_ATOMS: atom_id res chain seq x y z
N MET A 1 9.50 19.38 -9.36
CA MET A 1 9.39 19.12 -7.92
C MET A 1 10.13 17.83 -7.53
N LEU A 2 9.86 16.68 -8.14
CA LEU A 2 10.54 15.39 -7.81
C LEU A 2 12.05 15.38 -8.04
N LYS A 3 12.57 16.13 -9.03
CA LYS A 3 14.04 16.25 -9.27
C LYS A 3 14.81 16.80 -8.05
N GLY A 4 14.20 17.66 -7.23
CA GLY A 4 14.82 18.17 -6.01
C GLY A 4 14.92 17.15 -4.88
N LEU A 5 13.98 16.22 -4.80
CA LEU A 5 13.92 15.19 -3.76
C LEU A 5 14.92 14.05 -4.01
N LYS A 6 15.24 13.75 -5.28
CA LYS A 6 16.32 12.81 -5.64
C LYS A 6 17.67 13.20 -5.04
N LYS A 7 17.94 14.51 -4.88
CA LYS A 7 19.18 15.04 -4.26
C LYS A 7 19.36 14.56 -2.81
N TYR A 8 18.27 14.28 -2.11
CA TYR A 8 18.29 13.87 -0.70
C TYR A 8 18.15 12.36 -0.51
N ASN A 9 18.15 11.58 -1.60
CA ASN A 9 17.97 10.12 -1.58
C ASN A 9 16.70 9.66 -0.80
N LYS A 10 15.64 10.47 -0.87
CA LYS A 10 14.38 10.16 -0.19
C LYS A 10 13.43 9.37 -1.10
N LYS A 11 12.81 8.34 -0.56
CA LYS A 11 11.74 7.61 -1.22
C LYS A 11 10.47 8.47 -1.22
N VAL A 12 9.89 8.71 -2.39
CA VAL A 12 8.68 9.53 -2.56
C VAL A 12 7.53 8.63 -2.95
N LEU A 13 6.52 8.56 -2.09
CA LEU A 13 5.26 7.87 -2.36
C LEU A 13 4.19 8.91 -2.68
N ILE A 14 3.34 8.63 -3.65
CA ILE A 14 2.33 9.58 -4.12
C ILE A 14 0.99 8.87 -4.33
N ASP A 15 -0.08 9.46 -3.79
CA ASP A 15 -1.44 9.19 -4.22
C ASP A 15 -1.71 10.00 -5.50
N PRO A 16 -1.77 9.36 -6.68
CA PRO A 16 -1.86 10.08 -7.94
C PRO A 16 -3.27 10.64 -8.16
N LYS A 17 -3.35 11.82 -8.77
CA LYS A 17 -4.61 12.45 -9.14
C LYS A 17 -4.60 12.87 -10.60
N GLY A 18 -5.72 12.61 -11.27
CA GLY A 18 -5.92 12.89 -12.71
C GLY A 18 -5.26 11.83 -13.60
N ILE A 19 -5.22 12.10 -14.90
CA ILE A 19 -4.80 11.14 -15.93
C ILE A 19 -3.35 11.32 -16.41
N ASP A 20 -2.74 12.46 -16.12
CA ASP A 20 -1.34 12.75 -16.49
C ASP A 20 -0.40 12.23 -15.40
N TYR A 21 0.11 11.04 -15.60
CA TYR A 21 1.03 10.39 -14.66
C TYR A 21 2.50 10.74 -14.95
N LEU A 22 2.83 11.33 -16.10
CA LEU A 22 4.20 11.76 -16.40
C LEU A 22 4.75 12.77 -15.38
N LYS A 23 3.88 13.56 -14.76
CA LYS A 23 4.26 14.49 -13.69
C LYS A 23 4.84 13.82 -12.44
N TYR A 24 4.59 12.52 -12.26
CA TYR A 24 5.08 11.73 -11.14
C TYR A 24 6.36 10.94 -11.44
N LYS A 25 6.94 11.16 -12.62
CA LYS A 25 8.14 10.45 -13.09
C LYS A 25 9.30 10.53 -12.09
N GLY A 26 9.78 9.37 -11.69
CA GLY A 26 10.88 9.21 -10.74
C GLY A 26 10.44 9.18 -9.28
N ALA A 27 9.15 9.02 -8.99
CA ALA A 27 8.67 8.64 -7.67
C ALA A 27 9.17 7.22 -7.29
N TYR A 28 9.24 6.92 -6.00
CA TYR A 28 9.53 5.56 -5.54
C TYR A 28 8.36 4.62 -5.86
N SER A 29 7.15 5.03 -5.50
CA SER A 29 5.90 4.31 -5.80
C SER A 29 4.72 5.27 -5.91
N LEU A 30 3.67 4.82 -6.59
CA LEU A 30 2.34 5.44 -6.64
C LEU A 30 1.32 4.47 -6.06
N THR A 31 0.19 4.98 -5.55
CA THR A 31 -0.90 4.19 -4.98
C THR A 31 -2.24 4.35 -5.73
N PRO A 32 -2.27 4.27 -7.09
CA PRO A 32 -3.53 4.35 -7.81
C PRO A 32 -4.43 3.17 -7.46
N ASN A 33 -5.74 3.40 -7.47
CA ASN A 33 -6.69 2.31 -7.49
C ASN A 33 -6.83 1.71 -8.90
N LYS A 34 -7.56 0.59 -9.01
CA LYS A 34 -7.76 -0.15 -10.26
C LYS A 34 -8.32 0.74 -11.39
N LYS A 35 -9.28 1.64 -11.09
CA LYS A 35 -9.86 2.57 -12.05
C LYS A 35 -8.84 3.62 -12.51
N GLU A 36 -8.16 4.25 -11.57
CA GLU A 36 -7.12 5.26 -11.85
C GLU A 36 -5.98 4.67 -12.66
N ALA A 37 -5.55 3.44 -12.34
CA ALA A 37 -4.54 2.72 -13.11
C ALA A 37 -5.01 2.41 -14.53
N SER A 38 -6.27 1.97 -14.70
CA SER A 38 -6.85 1.72 -16.02
C SER A 38 -6.93 2.99 -16.86
N GLU A 39 -7.32 4.11 -16.26
CA GLU A 39 -7.40 5.41 -16.95
C GLU A 39 -6.02 5.93 -17.37
N ALA A 40 -5.01 5.78 -16.50
CA ALA A 40 -3.65 6.22 -16.77
C ALA A 40 -2.95 5.39 -17.85
N THR A 41 -3.16 4.07 -17.85
CA THR A 41 -2.50 3.14 -18.78
C THR A 41 -3.28 2.91 -20.06
N LYS A 42 -4.56 3.28 -20.10
CA LYS A 42 -5.51 2.92 -21.16
C LYS A 42 -5.73 1.41 -21.30
N ILE A 43 -5.44 0.66 -20.26
CA ILE A 43 -5.67 -0.78 -20.17
C ILE A 43 -6.86 -1.01 -19.23
N ASN A 44 -7.91 -1.63 -19.74
CA ASN A 44 -9.03 -2.05 -18.88
C ASN A 44 -8.63 -3.29 -18.06
N ILE A 45 -8.43 -3.10 -16.76
CA ILE A 45 -7.99 -4.17 -15.86
C ILE A 45 -9.22 -5.02 -15.48
N VAL A 46 -9.30 -6.22 -16.03
CA VAL A 46 -10.42 -7.16 -15.79
C VAL A 46 -9.95 -8.50 -15.23
N ASP A 47 -8.70 -8.88 -15.48
CA ASP A 47 -8.05 -10.12 -15.09
C ASP A 47 -6.58 -9.91 -14.72
N GLU A 48 -5.90 -10.98 -14.33
CA GLU A 48 -4.48 -10.94 -13.94
C GLU A 48 -3.56 -10.53 -15.08
N ASP A 49 -3.86 -10.94 -16.32
CA ASP A 49 -3.05 -10.58 -17.49
C ASP A 49 -3.11 -9.07 -17.78
N SER A 50 -4.30 -8.49 -17.75
CA SER A 50 -4.49 -7.05 -17.92
C SER A 50 -3.94 -6.25 -16.73
N LEU A 51 -4.03 -6.77 -15.50
CA LEU A 51 -3.39 -6.19 -14.32
C LEU A 51 -1.87 -6.17 -14.46
N THR A 52 -1.28 -7.30 -14.89
CA THR A 52 0.16 -7.41 -15.14
C THR A 52 0.63 -6.38 -16.17
N LYS A 53 -0.07 -6.26 -17.28
CA LYS A 53 0.25 -5.28 -18.32
C LYS A 53 0.16 -3.84 -17.81
N ALA A 54 -0.90 -3.52 -17.07
CA ALA A 54 -1.13 -2.17 -16.54
C ALA A 54 -0.06 -1.79 -15.50
N ILE A 55 0.27 -2.67 -14.55
CA ILE A 55 1.24 -2.38 -13.49
C ILE A 55 2.67 -2.23 -14.03
N ILE A 56 3.04 -3.04 -15.03
CA ILE A 56 4.32 -2.91 -15.74
C ILE A 56 4.38 -1.59 -16.52
N GLN A 57 3.29 -1.23 -17.21
CA GLN A 57 3.22 0.01 -17.95
C GLN A 57 3.31 1.23 -17.04
N LEU A 58 2.63 1.24 -15.87
CA LEU A 58 2.76 2.29 -14.87
C LEU A 58 4.20 2.45 -14.39
N LYS A 59 4.88 1.33 -14.08
CA LYS A 59 6.29 1.33 -13.70
C LYS A 59 7.17 1.99 -14.76
N SER A 60 6.93 1.66 -16.01
CA SER A 60 7.70 2.19 -17.15
C SER A 60 7.43 3.68 -17.38
N ILE A 61 6.16 4.10 -17.45
CA ILE A 61 5.77 5.50 -17.72
C ILE A 61 6.31 6.45 -16.65
N CYS A 62 6.23 6.04 -15.38
CA CYS A 62 6.61 6.88 -14.25
C CYS A 62 8.03 6.61 -13.74
N GLU A 63 8.78 5.67 -14.34
CA GLU A 63 10.12 5.25 -13.88
C GLU A 63 10.14 4.94 -12.37
N LEU A 64 9.15 4.13 -11.92
CA LEU A 64 9.00 3.78 -10.51
C LEU A 64 10.02 2.71 -10.08
N ASN A 65 10.45 2.75 -8.82
CA ASN A 65 11.16 1.64 -8.22
C ASN A 65 10.22 0.44 -8.04
N VAL A 66 9.05 0.69 -7.46
CA VAL A 66 7.98 -0.29 -7.30
C VAL A 66 6.68 0.30 -7.85
N SER A 67 5.99 -0.45 -8.70
CA SER A 67 4.63 -0.12 -9.11
C SER A 67 3.64 -0.81 -8.18
N LEU A 68 2.55 -0.12 -7.82
CA LEU A 68 1.52 -0.61 -6.93
C LEU A 68 0.16 -0.24 -7.49
N ILE A 69 -0.83 -1.11 -7.33
CA ILE A 69 -2.25 -0.85 -7.64
C ILE A 69 -3.09 -1.40 -6.50
N THR A 70 -3.97 -0.57 -5.94
CA THR A 70 -4.95 -1.03 -4.95
C THR A 70 -6.16 -1.64 -5.65
N LEU A 71 -6.58 -2.82 -5.19
CA LEU A 71 -7.60 -3.67 -5.83
C LEU A 71 -8.86 -3.81 -4.98
N SER A 72 -9.13 -2.85 -4.10
CA SER A 72 -10.26 -2.86 -3.16
C SER A 72 -10.27 -4.14 -2.31
N GLU A 73 -11.34 -4.93 -2.37
CA GLU A 73 -11.53 -6.19 -1.65
C GLU A 73 -10.50 -7.27 -2.01
N HIS A 74 -9.82 -7.14 -3.14
CA HIS A 74 -8.77 -8.09 -3.57
C HIS A 74 -7.37 -7.71 -3.04
N GLY A 75 -7.24 -6.59 -2.32
CA GLY A 75 -5.99 -6.18 -1.67
C GLY A 75 -5.11 -5.29 -2.52
N ILE A 76 -3.81 -5.55 -2.53
CA ILE A 76 -2.81 -4.68 -3.17
C ILE A 76 -1.90 -5.53 -4.06
N ALA A 77 -1.83 -5.16 -5.34
CA ALA A 77 -0.85 -5.70 -6.27
C ALA A 77 0.41 -4.84 -6.28
N ILE A 78 1.58 -5.48 -6.30
CA ILE A 78 2.88 -4.83 -6.44
C ILE A 78 3.69 -5.47 -7.57
N TYR A 79 4.55 -4.66 -8.18
CA TYR A 79 5.49 -5.10 -9.21
C TYR A 79 6.80 -4.30 -9.10
N ASP A 80 7.86 -4.98 -8.76
CA ASP A 80 9.24 -4.48 -8.86
C ASP A 80 10.02 -5.19 -9.98
N TYR A 81 10.09 -6.52 -9.91
CA TYR A 81 10.61 -7.44 -10.92
C TYR A 81 9.65 -8.61 -11.20
N GLU A 82 8.68 -8.87 -10.29
CA GLU A 82 7.61 -9.86 -10.47
C GLU A 82 6.30 -9.32 -9.90
N LEU A 83 5.16 -9.81 -10.40
CA LEU A 83 3.84 -9.49 -9.87
C LEU A 83 3.59 -10.29 -8.61
N ARG A 84 3.22 -9.61 -7.52
CA ARG A 84 2.74 -10.21 -6.28
C ARG A 84 1.47 -9.50 -5.85
N THR A 85 0.52 -10.25 -5.34
CA THR A 85 -0.73 -9.71 -4.79
C THR A 85 -0.85 -10.07 -3.33
N HIS A 86 -0.98 -9.07 -2.49
CA HIS A 86 -1.24 -9.20 -1.06
C HIS A 86 -2.74 -9.03 -0.83
N PRO A 87 -3.47 -10.09 -0.49
CA PRO A 87 -4.93 -10.03 -0.33
C PRO A 87 -5.31 -9.13 0.84
N THR A 88 -6.50 -8.53 0.77
CA THR A 88 -7.05 -7.81 1.90
C THR A 88 -7.33 -8.78 3.06
N ILE A 89 -7.14 -8.28 4.27
CA ILE A 89 -7.37 -9.04 5.51
C ILE A 89 -8.53 -8.47 6.35
N ALA A 90 -9.26 -7.49 5.81
CA ALA A 90 -10.42 -6.92 6.47
C ALA A 90 -11.50 -7.98 6.68
N LYS A 91 -11.92 -8.20 7.96
CA LYS A 91 -13.00 -9.14 8.31
C LYS A 91 -14.37 -8.54 8.05
N GLU A 92 -14.53 -7.27 8.38
CA GLU A 92 -15.77 -6.51 8.24
C GLU A 92 -15.43 -5.14 7.66
N VAL A 93 -16.24 -4.68 6.73
CA VAL A 93 -16.09 -3.37 6.09
C VAL A 93 -17.35 -2.57 6.38
N PHE A 94 -17.22 -1.53 7.18
CA PHE A 94 -18.32 -0.60 7.49
C PHE A 94 -18.23 0.66 6.63
N ASP A 95 -17.01 1.21 6.48
CA ASP A 95 -16.79 2.43 5.72
C ASP A 95 -15.40 2.39 5.06
N VAL A 96 -15.33 2.64 3.76
CA VAL A 96 -14.08 2.68 3.00
C VAL A 96 -13.48 4.09 2.90
N THR A 97 -14.10 5.08 3.54
CA THR A 97 -13.60 6.45 3.56
C THR A 97 -12.22 6.53 4.21
N GLY A 98 -11.25 7.10 3.52
CA GLY A 98 -9.89 7.22 4.01
C GLY A 98 -9.01 5.97 3.87
N ALA A 99 -9.53 4.88 3.27
CA ALA A 99 -8.75 3.66 3.06
C ALA A 99 -7.47 3.93 2.22
N GLY A 100 -7.59 4.67 1.12
CA GLY A 100 -6.45 5.04 0.26
C GLY A 100 -5.40 5.88 0.98
N ASP A 101 -5.85 6.88 1.75
CA ASP A 101 -4.96 7.73 2.56
C ASP A 101 -4.25 6.91 3.64
N THR A 102 -4.96 5.98 4.27
CA THR A 102 -4.39 5.06 5.25
C THR A 102 -3.33 4.15 4.63
N ILE A 103 -3.60 3.58 3.46
CA ILE A 103 -2.62 2.76 2.73
C ILE A 103 -1.36 3.59 2.42
N LEU A 104 -1.51 4.80 1.88
CA LEU A 104 -0.37 5.65 1.56
C LEU A 104 0.46 6.00 2.81
N ALA A 105 -0.20 6.41 3.89
CA ALA A 105 0.45 6.83 5.12
C ALA A 105 1.18 5.67 5.79
N SER A 106 0.51 4.52 5.96
CA SER A 106 1.08 3.33 6.60
C SER A 106 2.21 2.71 5.76
N LEU A 107 2.08 2.70 4.43
CA LEU A 107 3.14 2.27 3.51
C LEU A 107 4.38 3.17 3.66
N GLY A 108 4.18 4.49 3.70
CA GLY A 108 5.26 5.46 3.91
C GLY A 108 5.96 5.28 5.25
N PHE A 109 5.19 5.07 6.31
CA PHE A 109 5.70 4.80 7.65
C PHE A 109 6.54 3.51 7.68
N ALA A 110 6.00 2.39 7.21
CA ALA A 110 6.70 1.11 7.21
C ALA A 110 8.01 1.16 6.40
N ILE A 111 8.00 1.79 5.21
CA ILE A 111 9.19 1.98 4.41
C ILE A 111 10.22 2.88 5.11
N ALA A 112 9.80 3.90 5.84
CA ALA A 112 10.68 4.77 6.62
C ALA A 112 11.33 4.03 7.79
N CYS A 113 10.61 3.06 8.39
CA CYS A 113 11.12 2.14 9.42
C CYS A 113 12.03 1.02 8.86
N GLY A 114 12.32 1.01 7.56
CA GLY A 114 13.25 0.05 6.94
C GLY A 114 12.63 -1.25 6.46
N PHE A 115 11.29 -1.38 6.45
CA PHE A 115 10.61 -2.56 5.92
C PHE A 115 10.86 -2.72 4.43
N ASN A 116 10.96 -3.97 3.96
CA ASN A 116 10.88 -4.25 2.53
C ASN A 116 9.45 -3.98 2.01
N ILE A 117 9.27 -4.02 0.70
CA ILE A 117 7.98 -3.61 0.10
C ILE A 117 6.84 -4.56 0.45
N ASP A 118 7.10 -5.86 0.55
CA ASP A 118 6.08 -6.85 0.88
C ASP A 118 5.59 -6.68 2.33
N GLU A 119 6.52 -6.53 3.28
CA GLU A 119 6.23 -6.24 4.68
C GLU A 119 5.46 -4.91 4.84
N ALA A 120 5.87 -3.88 4.09
CA ALA A 120 5.22 -2.58 4.14
C ALA A 120 3.77 -2.64 3.61
N VAL A 121 3.52 -3.43 2.57
CA VAL A 121 2.17 -3.65 2.03
C VAL A 121 1.31 -4.47 2.99
N GLU A 122 1.86 -5.51 3.61
CA GLU A 122 1.15 -6.29 4.65
C GLU A 122 0.76 -5.41 5.83
N PHE A 123 1.70 -4.58 6.33
CA PHE A 123 1.40 -3.61 7.38
C PHE A 123 0.31 -2.62 6.96
N SER A 124 0.32 -2.17 5.70
CA SER A 124 -0.69 -1.25 5.18
C SER A 124 -2.07 -1.91 5.07
N ASN A 125 -2.13 -3.19 4.71
CA ASN A 125 -3.37 -3.97 4.70
C ASN A 125 -3.96 -4.12 6.11
N LEU A 126 -3.11 -4.33 7.14
CA LEU A 126 -3.54 -4.37 8.54
C LEU A 126 -4.11 -3.01 8.99
N ALA A 127 -3.37 -1.92 8.75
CA ALA A 127 -3.82 -0.58 9.08
C ALA A 127 -5.14 -0.21 8.39
N CYS A 128 -5.27 -0.56 7.10
CA CYS A 128 -6.49 -0.37 6.34
C CYS A 128 -7.64 -1.20 6.92
N GLY A 129 -7.40 -2.47 7.29
CA GLY A 129 -8.40 -3.34 7.93
C GLY A 129 -8.96 -2.76 9.22
N VAL A 130 -8.12 -2.12 10.05
CA VAL A 130 -8.56 -1.39 11.26
C VAL A 130 -9.47 -0.23 10.91
N VAL A 131 -9.11 0.57 9.90
CA VAL A 131 -9.84 1.79 9.53
C VAL A 131 -11.20 1.46 8.92
N VAL A 132 -11.24 0.53 7.93
CA VAL A 132 -12.49 0.16 7.25
C VAL A 132 -13.45 -0.60 8.16
N GLY A 133 -12.96 -1.17 9.26
CA GLY A 133 -13.77 -1.81 10.31
C GLY A 133 -14.41 -0.82 11.29
N LYS A 134 -14.16 0.49 11.16
CA LYS A 134 -14.73 1.55 11.99
C LYS A 134 -15.75 2.36 11.19
N ILE A 135 -16.73 2.96 11.85
CA ILE A 135 -17.73 3.83 11.20
C ILE A 135 -17.17 5.24 11.09
N GLY A 136 -17.26 5.84 9.90
CA GLY A 136 -16.80 7.21 9.60
C GLY A 136 -15.28 7.31 9.41
N SER A 137 -14.79 8.55 9.30
CA SER A 137 -13.35 8.81 9.16
C SER A 137 -12.62 8.40 10.43
N ALA A 138 -11.90 7.29 10.37
CA ALA A 138 -11.17 6.73 11.49
C ALA A 138 -9.66 6.76 11.23
N THR A 139 -8.88 6.70 12.30
CA THR A 139 -7.43 6.51 12.27
C THR A 139 -7.06 5.17 12.89
N ALA A 140 -5.93 4.61 12.49
CA ALA A 140 -5.34 3.43 13.10
C ALA A 140 -4.09 3.86 13.89
N THR A 141 -4.07 3.52 15.19
CA THR A 141 -2.85 3.58 15.98
C THR A 141 -2.06 2.29 15.82
N LEU A 142 -0.79 2.30 16.21
CA LEU A 142 0.02 1.06 16.21
C LEU A 142 -0.59 -0.01 17.12
N ASN A 143 -1.13 0.37 18.27
CA ASN A 143 -1.82 -0.55 19.17
C ASN A 143 -3.05 -1.17 18.52
N ASP A 144 -3.88 -0.38 17.83
CA ASP A 144 -5.04 -0.90 17.08
C ASP A 144 -4.61 -1.95 16.04
N ILE A 145 -3.50 -1.71 15.33
CA ILE A 145 -2.97 -2.62 14.31
C ILE A 145 -2.50 -3.93 14.94
N VAL A 146 -1.76 -3.85 16.05
CA VAL A 146 -1.28 -5.04 16.79
C VAL A 146 -2.44 -5.86 17.36
N GLU A 147 -3.45 -5.21 17.95
CA GLU A 147 -4.65 -5.86 18.45
C GLU A 147 -5.45 -6.53 17.33
N TYR A 148 -5.59 -5.83 16.19
CA TYR A 148 -6.28 -6.36 15.02
C TYR A 148 -5.57 -7.60 14.48
N GLU A 149 -4.25 -7.55 14.31
CA GLU A 149 -3.45 -8.70 13.89
C GLU A 149 -3.59 -9.88 14.86
N SER A 150 -3.51 -9.63 16.17
CA SER A 150 -3.69 -10.65 17.20
C SER A 150 -5.07 -11.30 17.13
N SER A 151 -6.11 -10.54 16.80
CA SER A 151 -7.48 -11.04 16.60
C SER A 151 -7.61 -11.93 15.38
N LEU A 152 -6.82 -11.67 14.31
CA LEU A 152 -6.75 -12.52 13.11
C LEU A 152 -6.07 -13.84 13.42
N ASN A 153 -4.98 -13.81 14.18
CA ASN A 153 -4.18 -15.00 14.53
C ASN A 153 -4.87 -15.94 15.51
N LYS A 154 -5.74 -15.42 16.39
CA LYS A 154 -6.59 -16.26 17.28
C LYS A 154 -7.61 -17.09 16.50
N SER A 155 -7.92 -16.71 15.27
CA SER A 155 -8.83 -17.44 14.38
C SER A 155 -8.13 -18.40 13.42
N SER A 156 -6.80 -18.34 13.33
CA SER A 156 -5.95 -19.25 12.54
C SER A 156 -4.71 -19.59 13.39
N SER A 157 -4.69 -20.78 13.98
CA SER A 157 -3.52 -21.26 14.68
C SER A 157 -2.32 -21.34 13.75
N ASP A 158 -1.21 -20.72 14.19
CA ASP A 158 0.13 -20.67 13.61
C ASP A 158 0.38 -19.81 12.36
N LYS A 159 0.96 -18.59 12.60
CA LYS A 159 2.21 -18.13 11.98
C LYS A 159 2.58 -16.67 12.32
N HIS A 160 3.80 -16.49 12.85
CA HIS A 160 4.71 -15.32 12.81
C HIS A 160 4.27 -13.95 13.37
N ILE A 161 4.44 -13.79 14.69
CA ILE A 161 4.27 -12.52 15.42
C ILE A 161 5.60 -11.79 15.71
N LYS A 162 6.77 -12.34 15.37
CA LYS A 162 8.05 -11.77 15.83
C LYS A 162 8.44 -10.42 15.24
N THR A 163 8.09 -10.13 13.99
CA THR A 163 8.60 -8.95 13.26
C THR A 163 7.86 -7.65 13.58
N ARG A 164 6.64 -7.69 14.08
CA ARG A 164 5.74 -6.53 14.21
C ARG A 164 5.73 -5.90 15.60
N ILE A 165 6.09 -6.65 16.62
CA ILE A 165 6.37 -6.11 17.96
C ILE A 165 7.64 -5.21 17.93
N GLU A 166 8.57 -5.50 17.02
CA GLU A 166 9.78 -4.70 16.83
C GLU A 166 9.49 -3.29 16.26
N ILE A 167 8.40 -3.13 15.47
CA ILE A 167 7.99 -1.80 14.97
C ILE A 167 7.55 -0.89 16.11
N ALA A 168 6.81 -1.42 17.07
CA ALA A 168 6.36 -0.63 18.23
C ALA A 168 7.56 -0.16 19.06
N ALA A 169 8.59 -0.99 19.22
CA ALA A 169 9.80 -0.61 19.94
C ALA A 169 10.61 0.47 19.20
N LEU A 170 10.70 0.38 17.85
CA LEU A 170 11.39 1.39 17.04
C LEU A 170 10.68 2.74 16.99
N SER A 171 9.34 2.76 17.15
CA SER A 171 8.57 4.01 17.18
C SER A 171 8.67 4.77 18.50
N GLU A 172 9.14 4.14 19.57
CA GLU A 172 9.40 4.79 20.86
C GLU A 172 10.79 5.45 20.93
N GLU A 173 11.68 5.14 19.96
CA GLU A 173 13.02 5.73 19.86
C GLU A 173 13.12 6.91 18.86
N LEU A 174 12.02 7.27 18.17
CA LEU A 174 11.91 8.40 17.23
C LEU A 174 11.08 9.55 17.81
#